data_c3bfdbfeaad29e8fa5331f46285cde2a
#
_entry.id   c3bfdbfeaad29e8fa5331f46285cde2a
#
_cell.length_a   1.000
_cell.length_b   1.000
_cell.length_c   1.000
_cell.angle_alpha   90.00
_cell.angle_beta   90.00
_cell.angle_gamma   90.00
#
_symmetry.space_group_name_H-M   'P 1'
#
loop_
_entity.id
_entity.type
_entity.pdbx_description
1 polymer ?
#
loop_
_entity_poly.entity_id
_entity_poly.type
_entity_poly.pdbx_seq_one_letter_code
_entity_poly.pdbx_strand_id
1 'polypeptide(L)'
;NACPACLGIESGSILDVLELDAASNNGVDQVRALRDEAVYTPAAVKKRVYIVDEVHMLSTAAFNALLKILEEPPAHLMFILATTELHKVPATIKSRCQQFAFKRILPGDIALRLSYVAQQEGLALTEAGAALLARLADGGMRDALSLLDQCAGPAGSIGEQEVLDALGLAGNLETARLMEQIGAGETAAALETLSRLYGAGKEVGSLLGELSALARDLLIRRTAPQGGAALLTGGYDETTLRKLSNAFQTQRLAQMLGLLQGAIADLSRSSNRRTDA
;
A
#
# COMPACT_ATOMS: atom_id res chain seq x y z
N ASN A 1 0.61 28.54 8.89
CA ASN A 1 2.04 28.17 8.88
C ASN A 1 2.89 29.16 8.08
N ALA A 2 2.88 30.46 8.48
CA ALA A 2 3.60 31.52 7.77
C ALA A 2 4.67 32.21 8.63
N CYS A 3 4.86 31.76 9.89
CA CYS A 3 5.91 32.31 10.75
C CYS A 3 7.30 31.75 10.38
N PRO A 4 8.40 32.44 10.72
CA PRO A 4 9.76 31.97 10.37
C PRO A 4 10.07 30.55 10.84
N ALA A 5 9.57 30.13 12.01
CA ALA A 5 9.73 28.78 12.50
C ALA A 5 9.00 27.75 11.63
N CYS A 6 7.75 28.02 11.23
CA CYS A 6 7.01 27.11 10.33
C CYS A 6 7.69 26.98 8.97
N LEU A 7 8.11 28.09 8.38
CA LEU A 7 8.82 28.09 7.09
C LEU A 7 10.17 27.37 7.17
N GLY A 8 10.89 27.54 8.28
CA GLY A 8 12.15 26.87 8.51
C GLY A 8 12.02 25.37 8.75
N ILE A 9 10.93 24.90 9.40
CA ILE A 9 10.62 23.47 9.54
C ILE A 9 10.26 22.87 8.18
N GLU A 10 9.43 23.56 7.41
CA GLU A 10 8.99 23.11 6.08
C GLU A 10 10.16 23.00 5.09
N SER A 11 11.09 23.96 5.14
CA SER A 11 12.31 23.95 4.31
C SER A 11 13.43 23.04 4.83
N GLY A 12 13.26 22.40 6.00
CA GLY A 12 14.28 21.56 6.64
C GLY A 12 15.50 22.36 7.17
N SER A 13 15.43 23.69 7.26
CA SER A 13 16.54 24.54 7.72
C SER A 13 16.65 24.60 9.24
N ILE A 14 15.64 24.18 10.00
CA ILE A 14 15.64 24.11 11.46
C ILE A 14 16.11 22.76 11.93
N LEU A 15 17.30 22.71 12.52
CA LEU A 15 17.94 21.50 13.06
C LEU A 15 17.29 20.98 14.37
N ASP A 16 16.43 21.78 14.99
CA ASP A 16 15.70 21.36 16.20
C ASP A 16 14.53 20.38 15.90
N VAL A 17 14.18 20.16 14.62
CA VAL A 17 13.26 19.12 14.18
C VAL A 17 14.03 18.17 13.29
N LEU A 18 14.29 16.97 13.78
CA LEU A 18 15.07 15.95 13.08
C LEU A 18 14.23 14.71 12.85
N GLU A 19 14.17 14.28 11.60
CA GLU A 19 13.55 13.03 11.17
C GLU A 19 14.63 11.99 10.87
N LEU A 20 14.46 10.80 11.43
CA LEU A 20 15.38 9.67 11.32
C LEU A 20 14.60 8.43 10.93
N ASP A 21 15.08 7.73 9.92
CA ASP A 21 14.62 6.39 9.57
C ASP A 21 15.42 5.36 10.38
N ALA A 22 14.75 4.60 11.24
CA ALA A 22 15.38 3.57 12.06
C ALA A 22 15.85 2.37 11.24
N ALA A 23 15.36 2.15 10.01
CA ALA A 23 15.86 1.10 9.14
C ALA A 23 17.31 1.38 8.72
N SER A 24 17.62 2.65 8.43
CA SER A 24 18.97 3.11 8.06
C SER A 24 19.84 3.45 9.29
N ASN A 25 19.23 3.76 10.44
CA ASN A 25 19.89 4.26 11.64
C ASN A 25 19.54 3.44 12.90
N ASN A 26 19.70 2.11 12.84
CA ASN A 26 19.25 1.17 13.87
C ASN A 26 20.24 0.97 15.04
N GLY A 27 21.43 1.57 14.96
CA GLY A 27 22.53 1.36 15.91
C GLY A 27 22.34 2.11 17.22
N VAL A 28 22.97 1.59 18.28
CA VAL A 28 22.94 2.20 19.61
C VAL A 28 23.65 3.54 19.65
N ASP A 29 24.67 3.74 18.82
CA ASP A 29 25.50 4.96 18.86
C ASP A 29 24.75 6.17 18.29
N GLN A 30 23.89 5.97 17.26
CA GLN A 30 22.98 7.00 16.76
C GLN A 30 22.00 7.46 17.85
N VAL A 31 21.39 6.52 18.57
CA VAL A 31 20.45 6.84 19.64
C VAL A 31 21.17 7.50 20.84
N ARG A 32 22.41 7.10 21.13
CA ARG A 32 23.24 7.77 22.16
C ARG A 32 23.56 9.21 21.76
N ALA A 33 23.94 9.45 20.49
CA ALA A 33 24.18 10.80 19.99
C ALA A 33 22.94 11.69 20.15
N LEU A 34 21.76 11.18 19.75
CA LEU A 34 20.49 11.89 19.96
C LEU A 34 20.23 12.23 21.43
N ARG A 35 20.49 11.28 22.34
CA ARG A 35 20.34 11.49 23.77
C ARG A 35 21.29 12.59 24.29
N ASP A 36 22.53 12.56 23.85
CA ASP A 36 23.54 13.50 24.29
C ASP A 36 23.28 14.93 23.76
N GLU A 37 22.73 15.02 22.54
CA GLU A 37 22.26 16.30 21.98
C GLU A 37 20.97 16.81 22.63
N ALA A 38 20.09 15.91 23.06
CA ALA A 38 18.79 16.26 23.64
C ALA A 38 18.89 17.06 24.95
N VAL A 39 20.03 17.05 25.61
CA VAL A 39 20.28 17.86 26.82
C VAL A 39 20.31 19.36 26.53
N TYR A 40 20.70 19.73 25.30
CA TYR A 40 20.81 21.13 24.92
C TYR A 40 19.43 21.72 24.52
N THR A 41 19.16 22.94 24.96
CA THR A 41 17.94 23.65 24.61
C THR A 41 17.91 23.98 23.11
N PRO A 42 16.72 23.93 22.48
CA PRO A 42 16.58 24.28 21.06
C PRO A 42 16.96 25.74 20.82
N ALA A 43 17.55 26.01 19.64
CA ALA A 43 18.05 27.34 19.29
C ALA A 43 16.99 28.20 18.61
N ALA A 44 16.16 27.62 17.75
CA ALA A 44 15.25 28.34 16.87
C ALA A 44 13.76 28.18 17.23
N VAL A 45 13.39 27.14 17.96
CA VAL A 45 12.00 26.78 18.27
C VAL A 45 11.82 26.45 19.76
N LYS A 46 10.56 26.31 20.22
CA LYS A 46 10.26 26.05 21.65
C LYS A 46 10.57 24.62 22.09
N LYS A 47 10.54 23.68 21.17
CA LYS A 47 10.72 22.26 21.44
C LYS A 47 11.69 21.67 20.43
N ARG A 48 12.59 20.82 20.90
CA ARG A 48 13.35 19.91 20.05
C ARG A 48 12.51 18.68 19.79
N VAL A 49 12.34 18.31 18.52
CA VAL A 49 11.50 17.20 18.11
C VAL A 49 12.32 16.18 17.35
N TYR A 50 12.34 14.94 17.84
CA TYR A 50 12.90 13.81 17.12
C TYR A 50 11.77 12.92 16.60
N ILE A 51 11.68 12.78 15.28
CA ILE A 51 10.76 11.89 14.60
C ILE A 51 11.57 10.65 14.22
N VAL A 52 11.20 9.49 14.78
CA VAL A 52 11.85 8.21 14.46
C VAL A 52 10.85 7.35 13.72
N ASP A 53 11.05 7.23 12.41
CA ASP A 53 10.22 6.38 11.55
C ASP A 53 10.69 4.93 11.62
N GLU A 54 9.77 4.00 11.45
CA GLU A 54 9.94 2.56 11.57
C GLU A 54 10.74 2.14 12.83
N VAL A 55 10.38 2.75 13.95
CA VAL A 55 11.11 2.59 15.22
C VAL A 55 11.29 1.12 15.64
N HIS A 56 10.46 0.21 15.16
CA HIS A 56 10.58 -1.22 15.41
C HIS A 56 11.88 -1.84 14.83
N MET A 57 12.56 -1.15 13.91
CA MET A 57 13.83 -1.57 13.33
C MET A 57 15.04 -1.30 14.23
N LEU A 58 14.87 -0.53 15.31
CA LEU A 58 15.95 -0.28 16.27
C LEU A 58 16.43 -1.57 16.94
N SER A 59 17.73 -1.68 17.15
CA SER A 59 18.31 -2.77 17.93
C SER A 59 17.86 -2.72 19.40
N THR A 60 17.91 -3.86 20.09
CA THR A 60 17.58 -3.93 21.52
C THR A 60 18.45 -2.98 22.36
N ALA A 61 19.72 -2.81 21.99
CA ALA A 61 20.62 -1.88 22.66
C ALA A 61 20.23 -0.41 22.42
N ALA A 62 19.72 -0.08 21.22
CA ALA A 62 19.21 1.24 20.88
C ALA A 62 17.91 1.55 21.65
N PHE A 63 16.97 0.60 21.75
CA PHE A 63 15.79 0.75 22.60
C PHE A 63 16.15 1.01 24.07
N ASN A 64 17.13 0.30 24.62
CA ASN A 64 17.59 0.51 26.00
C ASN A 64 18.24 1.89 26.19
N ALA A 65 18.91 2.42 25.18
CA ALA A 65 19.43 3.79 25.21
C ALA A 65 18.31 4.83 25.18
N LEU A 66 17.28 4.59 24.36
CA LEU A 66 16.10 5.46 24.24
C LEU A 66 15.27 5.49 25.53
N LEU A 67 15.14 4.35 26.23
CA LEU A 67 14.41 4.28 27.50
C LEU A 67 14.89 5.30 28.54
N LYS A 68 16.21 5.51 28.65
CA LYS A 68 16.78 6.42 29.64
C LYS A 68 16.28 7.85 29.47
N ILE A 69 16.10 8.32 28.25
CA ILE A 69 15.61 9.68 28.00
C ILE A 69 14.08 9.76 28.03
N LEU A 70 13.38 8.66 27.73
CA LEU A 70 11.92 8.60 27.84
C LEU A 70 11.43 8.52 29.29
N GLU A 71 12.28 8.08 30.22
CA GLU A 71 11.96 8.04 31.66
C GLU A 71 11.96 9.45 32.28
N GLU A 72 12.95 10.26 31.95
CA GLU A 72 13.10 11.62 32.46
C GLU A 72 13.40 12.60 31.30
N PRO A 73 12.45 12.86 30.43
CA PRO A 73 12.67 13.72 29.27
C PRO A 73 12.84 15.18 29.69
N PRO A 74 13.79 15.91 29.10
CA PRO A 74 13.87 17.36 29.28
C PRO A 74 12.57 18.05 28.85
N ALA A 75 12.17 19.10 29.54
CA ALA A 75 10.90 19.79 29.27
C ALA A 75 10.77 20.33 27.83
N HIS A 76 11.88 20.58 27.17
CA HIS A 76 11.94 21.07 25.79
C HIS A 76 12.00 19.97 24.74
N LEU A 77 12.05 18.68 25.12
CA LEU A 77 12.18 17.55 24.20
C LEU A 77 10.83 16.93 23.89
N MET A 78 10.67 16.44 22.66
CA MET A 78 9.52 15.64 22.21
C MET A 78 10.00 14.53 21.26
N PHE A 79 9.54 13.32 21.49
CA PHE A 79 9.70 12.21 20.54
C PHE A 79 8.39 11.91 19.83
N ILE A 80 8.46 11.66 18.52
CA ILE A 80 7.41 11.08 17.70
C ILE A 80 7.97 9.77 17.17
N LEU A 81 7.44 8.66 17.64
CA LEU A 81 7.86 7.32 17.23
C LEU A 81 6.81 6.73 16.31
N ALA A 82 7.15 6.50 15.06
CA ALA A 82 6.25 5.90 14.08
C ALA A 82 6.63 4.43 13.84
N THR A 83 5.64 3.58 13.63
CA THR A 83 5.85 2.16 13.32
C THR A 83 4.67 1.54 12.61
N THR A 84 4.93 0.66 11.66
CA THR A 84 3.95 -0.23 11.04
C THR A 84 3.74 -1.52 11.85
N GLU A 85 4.68 -1.87 12.77
CA GLU A 85 4.67 -3.12 13.51
C GLU A 85 4.74 -2.89 15.04
N LEU A 86 3.66 -2.36 15.60
CA LEU A 86 3.58 -2.03 17.04
C LEU A 86 3.92 -3.22 17.97
N HIS A 87 3.67 -4.45 17.52
CA HIS A 87 3.94 -5.66 18.31
C HIS A 87 5.44 -5.90 18.53
N LYS A 88 6.32 -5.41 17.64
CA LYS A 88 7.78 -5.50 17.76
C LYS A 88 8.36 -4.44 18.69
N VAL A 89 7.62 -3.37 19.01
CA VAL A 89 8.09 -2.33 19.93
C VAL A 89 8.00 -2.83 21.37
N PRO A 90 9.07 -2.73 22.19
CA PRO A 90 9.06 -3.18 23.58
C PRO A 90 7.95 -2.54 24.43
N ALA A 91 7.34 -3.33 25.32
CA ALA A 91 6.29 -2.84 26.21
C ALA A 91 6.76 -1.69 27.10
N THR A 92 8.02 -1.67 27.47
CA THR A 92 8.66 -0.62 28.26
C THR A 92 8.68 0.74 27.56
N ILE A 93 8.82 0.77 26.23
CA ILE A 93 8.71 2.00 25.41
C ILE A 93 7.23 2.38 25.30
N LYS A 94 6.36 1.44 24.93
CA LYS A 94 4.91 1.68 24.74
C LYS A 94 4.25 2.26 25.99
N SER A 95 4.64 1.83 27.17
CA SER A 95 4.07 2.31 28.44
C SER A 95 4.43 3.77 28.78
N ARG A 96 5.43 4.35 28.11
CA ARG A 96 5.90 5.74 28.28
C ARG A 96 5.48 6.67 27.16
N CYS A 97 4.74 6.14 26.18
CA CYS A 97 4.29 6.89 25.02
C CYS A 97 2.76 6.97 24.97
N GLN A 98 2.24 8.11 24.57
CA GLN A 98 0.86 8.20 24.14
C GLN A 98 0.73 7.53 22.77
N GLN A 99 -0.23 6.64 22.60
CA GLN A 99 -0.38 5.85 21.37
C GLN A 99 -1.53 6.38 20.53
N PHE A 100 -1.27 6.58 19.24
CA PHE A 100 -2.24 7.00 18.23
C PHE A 100 -2.25 5.97 17.11
N ALA A 101 -3.42 5.38 16.83
CA ALA A 101 -3.59 4.45 15.73
C ALA A 101 -4.10 5.17 14.49
N PHE A 102 -3.31 5.15 13.42
CA PHE A 102 -3.74 5.62 12.10
C PHE A 102 -4.48 4.50 11.37
N LYS A 103 -5.62 4.84 10.80
CA LYS A 103 -6.44 3.92 10.02
C LYS A 103 -6.20 4.15 8.53
N ARG A 104 -6.54 3.14 7.72
CA ARG A 104 -6.61 3.30 6.26
C ARG A 104 -7.59 4.42 5.92
N ILE A 105 -7.22 5.23 4.94
CA ILE A 105 -8.06 6.31 4.44
C ILE A 105 -9.17 5.70 3.59
N LEU A 106 -10.39 6.23 3.70
CA LEU A 106 -11.50 5.74 2.90
C LEU A 106 -11.27 6.05 1.40
N PRO A 107 -11.64 5.14 0.48
CA PRO A 107 -11.44 5.38 -0.95
C PRO A 107 -12.08 6.69 -1.45
N GLY A 108 -13.25 7.08 -0.90
CA GLY A 108 -13.88 8.35 -1.25
C GLY A 108 -13.04 9.56 -0.88
N ASP A 109 -12.40 9.57 0.30
CA ASP A 109 -11.54 10.66 0.75
C ASP A 109 -10.25 10.72 -0.09
N ILE A 110 -9.69 9.56 -0.47
CA ILE A 110 -8.55 9.48 -1.37
C ILE A 110 -8.93 10.05 -2.74
N ALA A 111 -10.07 9.64 -3.32
CA ALA A 111 -10.52 10.13 -4.63
C ALA A 111 -10.72 11.64 -4.64
N LEU A 112 -11.31 12.21 -3.59
CA LEU A 112 -11.45 13.67 -3.43
C LEU A 112 -10.09 14.36 -3.38
N ARG A 113 -9.13 13.79 -2.65
CA ARG A 113 -7.78 14.37 -2.56
C ARG A 113 -7.03 14.28 -3.88
N LEU A 114 -7.13 13.16 -4.60
CA LEU A 114 -6.53 12.99 -5.93
C LEU A 114 -7.11 14.00 -6.92
N SER A 115 -8.44 14.20 -6.93
CA SER A 115 -9.09 15.19 -7.78
C SER A 115 -8.61 16.62 -7.49
N TYR A 116 -8.44 16.95 -6.19
CA TYR A 116 -7.89 18.25 -5.81
C TYR A 116 -6.45 18.44 -6.30
N VAL A 117 -5.58 17.44 -6.10
CA VAL A 117 -4.18 17.51 -6.54
C VAL A 117 -4.11 17.60 -8.06
N ALA A 118 -4.86 16.75 -8.78
CA ALA A 118 -4.92 16.77 -10.24
C ALA A 118 -5.34 18.15 -10.77
N GLN A 119 -6.33 18.80 -10.14
CA GLN A 119 -6.75 20.17 -10.51
C GLN A 119 -5.63 21.17 -10.30
N GLN A 120 -4.85 21.08 -9.19
CA GLN A 120 -3.74 22.01 -8.93
C GLN A 120 -2.57 21.82 -9.91
N GLU A 121 -2.31 20.57 -10.32
CA GLU A 121 -1.26 20.22 -11.28
C GLU A 121 -1.73 20.34 -12.76
N GLY A 122 -2.98 20.73 -13.00
CA GLY A 122 -3.51 20.88 -14.36
C GLY A 122 -3.76 19.55 -15.07
N LEU A 123 -3.91 18.45 -14.32
CA LEU A 123 -4.21 17.13 -14.86
C LEU A 123 -5.73 16.95 -15.02
N ALA A 124 -6.16 16.39 -16.14
CA ALA A 124 -7.58 16.13 -16.43
C ALA A 124 -8.00 14.75 -15.87
N LEU A 125 -8.08 14.60 -14.54
CA LEU A 125 -8.51 13.37 -13.89
C LEU A 125 -10.03 13.28 -13.86
N THR A 126 -10.58 12.17 -14.41
CA THR A 126 -12.02 11.90 -14.33
C THR A 126 -12.41 11.33 -12.95
N GLU A 127 -13.70 11.42 -12.61
CA GLU A 127 -14.22 10.82 -11.36
C GLU A 127 -14.01 9.30 -11.33
N ALA A 128 -14.21 8.61 -12.45
CA ALA A 128 -13.99 7.17 -12.57
C ALA A 128 -12.51 6.80 -12.40
N GLY A 129 -11.58 7.56 -13.01
CA GLY A 129 -10.15 7.39 -12.82
C GLY A 129 -9.72 7.62 -11.37
N ALA A 130 -10.20 8.69 -10.73
CA ALA A 130 -9.93 8.96 -9.31
C ALA A 130 -10.43 7.85 -8.39
N ALA A 131 -11.63 7.33 -8.64
CA ALA A 131 -12.20 6.24 -7.87
C ALA A 131 -11.42 4.93 -8.04
N LEU A 132 -10.93 4.64 -9.25
CA LEU A 132 -10.10 3.47 -9.52
C LEU A 132 -8.74 3.58 -8.82
N LEU A 133 -8.04 4.70 -8.97
CA LEU A 133 -6.76 4.96 -8.28
C LEU A 133 -6.90 4.84 -6.75
N ALA A 134 -7.99 5.38 -6.20
CA ALA A 134 -8.27 5.30 -4.76
C ALA A 134 -8.48 3.86 -4.27
N ARG A 135 -9.12 3.00 -5.07
CA ARG A 135 -9.25 1.57 -4.75
C ARG A 135 -7.92 0.85 -4.80
N LEU A 136 -7.13 1.09 -5.87
CA LEU A 136 -5.81 0.48 -6.05
C LEU A 136 -4.82 0.86 -4.95
N ALA A 137 -4.93 2.07 -4.40
CA ALA A 137 -4.07 2.56 -3.31
C ALA A 137 -4.33 1.92 -1.94
N ASP A 138 -5.39 1.12 -1.79
CA ASP A 138 -5.72 0.34 -0.58
C ASP A 138 -5.60 1.12 0.73
N GLY A 139 -6.02 2.38 0.72
CA GLY A 139 -6.03 3.25 1.90
C GLY A 139 -4.74 4.04 2.16
N GLY A 140 -3.72 3.93 1.29
CA GLY A 140 -2.46 4.66 1.35
C GLY A 140 -2.49 5.94 0.49
N MET A 141 -2.35 7.13 1.08
CA MET A 141 -2.33 8.38 0.29
C MET A 141 -1.05 8.51 -0.54
N ARG A 142 0.10 8.07 -0.01
CA ARG A 142 1.38 8.08 -0.76
C ARG A 142 1.28 7.21 -2.01
N ASP A 143 0.72 6.00 -1.86
CA ASP A 143 0.52 5.08 -2.98
C ASP A 143 -0.44 5.66 -4.00
N ALA A 144 -1.54 6.28 -3.55
CA ALA A 144 -2.52 6.94 -4.42
C ALA A 144 -1.89 8.06 -5.27
N LEU A 145 -1.06 8.91 -4.66
CA LEU A 145 -0.36 9.98 -5.37
C LEU A 145 0.70 9.43 -6.32
N SER A 146 1.43 8.38 -5.93
CA SER A 146 2.39 7.71 -6.81
C SER A 146 1.72 7.06 -8.03
N LEU A 147 0.54 6.45 -7.84
CA LEU A 147 -0.25 5.91 -8.94
C LEU A 147 -0.77 7.02 -9.87
N LEU A 148 -1.21 8.15 -9.32
CA LEU A 148 -1.63 9.30 -10.13
C LEU A 148 -0.47 9.84 -10.96
N ASP A 149 0.72 9.97 -10.37
CA ASP A 149 1.93 10.44 -11.06
C ASP A 149 2.31 9.52 -12.22
N GLN A 150 2.22 8.19 -12.03
CA GLN A 150 2.46 7.22 -13.08
C GLN A 150 1.46 7.33 -14.26
N CYS A 151 0.24 7.77 -13.97
CA CYS A 151 -0.80 7.99 -14.98
C CYS A 151 -0.74 9.38 -15.62
N ALA A 152 0.07 10.31 -15.06
CA ALA A 152 0.25 11.67 -15.56
C ALA A 152 1.09 11.68 -16.84
N GLY A 153 0.48 11.30 -17.97
CA GLY A 153 1.10 11.31 -19.29
C GLY A 153 0.88 12.63 -20.05
N PRO A 154 1.59 12.85 -21.17
CA PRO A 154 1.58 14.11 -21.92
C PRO A 154 0.29 14.39 -22.69
N ALA A 155 -0.70 13.51 -22.71
CA ALA A 155 -1.89 13.70 -23.54
C ALA A 155 -3.15 13.09 -22.93
N GLY A 156 -4.15 13.92 -22.69
CA GLY A 156 -5.52 13.51 -22.50
C GLY A 156 -6.05 13.54 -21.07
N SER A 157 -7.28 13.06 -20.91
CA SER A 157 -7.91 12.87 -19.61
C SER A 157 -7.46 11.54 -19.01
N ILE A 158 -7.25 11.51 -17.69
CA ILE A 158 -6.93 10.30 -16.93
C ILE A 158 -8.26 9.66 -16.50
N GLY A 159 -8.79 8.80 -17.36
CA GLY A 159 -9.98 8.01 -17.08
C GLY A 159 -9.61 6.60 -16.58
N GLU A 160 -10.64 5.75 -16.48
CA GLU A 160 -10.45 4.38 -15.98
C GLU A 160 -9.56 3.55 -16.92
N GLN A 161 -9.74 3.68 -18.24
CA GLN A 161 -8.96 2.93 -19.22
C GLN A 161 -7.49 3.38 -19.23
N GLU A 162 -7.25 4.68 -19.20
CA GLU A 162 -5.89 5.25 -19.15
C GLU A 162 -5.13 4.83 -17.89
N VAL A 163 -5.83 4.72 -16.74
CA VAL A 163 -5.25 4.17 -15.51
C VAL A 163 -4.88 2.70 -15.67
N LEU A 164 -5.79 1.88 -16.25
CA LEU A 164 -5.51 0.46 -16.49
C LEU A 164 -4.33 0.26 -17.44
N ASP A 165 -4.24 1.06 -18.50
CA ASP A 165 -3.16 1.00 -19.49
C ASP A 165 -1.82 1.46 -18.87
N ALA A 166 -1.80 2.58 -18.18
CA ALA A 166 -0.60 3.16 -17.57
C ALA A 166 0.00 2.25 -16.48
N LEU A 167 -0.86 1.57 -15.72
CA LEU A 167 -0.43 0.66 -14.64
C LEU A 167 -0.19 -0.78 -15.14
N GLY A 168 -0.33 -1.04 -16.45
CA GLY A 168 -0.18 -2.38 -17.01
C GLY A 168 -1.28 -3.35 -16.60
N LEU A 169 -2.42 -2.84 -16.11
CA LEU A 169 -3.58 -3.63 -15.68
C LEU A 169 -4.51 -4.01 -16.85
N ALA A 170 -4.23 -3.53 -18.07
CA ALA A 170 -4.91 -3.94 -19.30
C ALA A 170 -4.82 -5.46 -19.55
N GLY A 171 -3.84 -6.14 -18.98
CA GLY A 171 -3.74 -7.59 -18.95
C GLY A 171 -4.89 -8.30 -18.22
N ASN A 172 -5.69 -7.57 -17.45
CA ASN A 172 -6.84 -8.11 -16.73
C ASN A 172 -7.94 -8.64 -17.67
N LEU A 173 -8.04 -8.14 -18.90
CA LEU A 173 -8.96 -8.69 -19.92
C LEU A 173 -8.61 -10.15 -20.26
N GLU A 174 -7.34 -10.47 -20.38
CA GLU A 174 -6.89 -11.84 -20.67
C GLU A 174 -7.10 -12.76 -19.46
N THR A 175 -6.86 -12.25 -18.25
CA THR A 175 -7.13 -12.98 -17.01
C THR A 175 -8.65 -13.20 -16.83
N ALA A 176 -9.48 -12.21 -17.16
CA ALA A 176 -10.94 -12.36 -17.17
C ALA A 176 -11.40 -13.39 -18.18
N ARG A 177 -10.82 -13.41 -19.39
CA ARG A 177 -11.08 -14.41 -20.43
C ARG A 177 -10.68 -15.82 -19.97
N LEU A 178 -9.52 -15.96 -19.36
CA LEU A 178 -9.08 -17.23 -18.78
C LEU A 178 -10.05 -17.70 -17.69
N MET A 179 -10.49 -16.80 -16.81
CA MET A 179 -11.49 -17.11 -15.79
C MET A 179 -12.83 -17.55 -16.42
N GLU A 180 -13.27 -16.89 -17.50
CA GLU A 180 -14.49 -17.27 -18.24
C GLU A 180 -14.39 -18.69 -18.80
N GLN A 181 -13.27 -19.03 -19.44
CA GLN A 181 -12.99 -20.37 -19.98
C GLN A 181 -12.98 -21.45 -18.89
N ILE A 182 -12.37 -21.15 -17.73
CA ILE A 182 -12.39 -22.03 -16.55
C ILE A 182 -13.84 -22.21 -16.05
N GLY A 183 -14.61 -21.14 -16.02
CA GLY A 183 -16.02 -21.17 -15.61
C GLY A 183 -16.89 -22.01 -16.54
N ALA A 184 -16.66 -21.93 -17.84
CA ALA A 184 -17.33 -22.70 -18.86
C ALA A 184 -16.87 -24.18 -18.95
N GLY A 185 -15.74 -24.53 -18.28
CA GLY A 185 -15.15 -25.86 -18.37
C GLY A 185 -14.39 -26.11 -19.69
N GLU A 186 -14.01 -25.06 -20.40
CA GLU A 186 -13.28 -25.10 -21.67
C GLU A 186 -11.77 -25.31 -21.43
N THR A 187 -11.39 -26.46 -20.90
CA THR A 187 -10.02 -26.75 -20.45
C THR A 187 -8.98 -26.55 -21.55
N ALA A 188 -9.24 -26.98 -22.78
CA ALA A 188 -8.31 -26.83 -23.89
C ALA A 188 -8.06 -25.33 -24.21
N ALA A 189 -9.11 -24.54 -24.32
CA ALA A 189 -9.02 -23.09 -24.57
C ALA A 189 -8.30 -22.35 -23.42
N ALA A 190 -8.54 -22.76 -22.17
CA ALA A 190 -7.86 -22.20 -21.01
C ALA A 190 -6.35 -22.47 -21.04
N LEU A 191 -5.93 -23.69 -21.38
CA LEU A 191 -4.53 -24.06 -21.52
C LEU A 191 -3.85 -23.34 -22.69
N GLU A 192 -4.53 -23.16 -23.82
CA GLU A 192 -4.02 -22.38 -24.95
C GLU A 192 -3.82 -20.90 -24.56
N THR A 193 -4.81 -20.30 -23.84
CA THR A 193 -4.70 -18.92 -23.34
C THR A 193 -3.53 -18.79 -22.36
N LEU A 194 -3.36 -19.73 -21.44
CA LEU A 194 -2.23 -19.77 -20.51
C LEU A 194 -0.88 -19.85 -21.25
N SER A 195 -0.77 -20.76 -22.22
CA SER A 195 0.44 -20.93 -23.01
C SER A 195 0.80 -19.67 -23.80
N ARG A 196 -0.19 -18.98 -24.36
CA ARG A 196 -0.02 -17.72 -25.06
C ARG A 196 0.45 -16.59 -24.15
N LEU A 197 -0.16 -16.45 -22.97
CA LEU A 197 0.24 -15.45 -21.96
C LEU A 197 1.69 -15.68 -21.50
N TYR A 198 2.03 -16.93 -21.24
CA TYR A 198 3.41 -17.30 -20.87
C TYR A 198 4.40 -17.00 -22.00
N GLY A 199 4.05 -17.34 -23.26
CA GLY A 199 4.86 -17.04 -24.43
C GLY A 199 5.02 -15.54 -24.70
N ALA A 200 4.06 -14.71 -24.28
CA ALA A 200 4.13 -13.25 -24.31
C ALA A 200 4.94 -12.65 -23.15
N GLY A 201 5.53 -13.48 -22.28
CA GLY A 201 6.39 -13.04 -21.18
C GLY A 201 5.67 -12.75 -19.86
N LYS A 202 4.38 -13.09 -19.76
CA LYS A 202 3.67 -12.90 -18.49
C LYS A 202 4.18 -13.89 -17.43
N GLU A 203 4.58 -13.38 -16.29
CA GLU A 203 5.07 -14.22 -15.20
C GLU A 203 3.91 -15.02 -14.58
N VAL A 204 4.14 -16.32 -14.38
CA VAL A 204 3.12 -17.24 -13.88
C VAL A 204 2.63 -16.86 -12.48
N GLY A 205 3.55 -16.44 -11.59
CA GLY A 205 3.19 -16.00 -10.24
C GLY A 205 2.28 -14.77 -10.24
N SER A 206 2.54 -13.82 -11.13
CA SER A 206 1.68 -12.64 -11.34
C SER A 206 0.30 -13.05 -11.83
N LEU A 207 0.22 -13.96 -12.81
CA LEU A 207 -1.06 -14.44 -13.35
C LEU A 207 -1.90 -15.16 -12.30
N LEU A 208 -1.27 -16.03 -11.47
CA LEU A 208 -1.96 -16.70 -10.37
C LEU A 208 -2.46 -15.68 -9.32
N GLY A 209 -1.66 -14.64 -9.03
CA GLY A 209 -2.07 -13.54 -8.15
C GLY A 209 -3.30 -12.81 -8.68
N GLU A 210 -3.33 -12.48 -9.98
CA GLU A 210 -4.46 -11.83 -10.64
C GLU A 210 -5.72 -12.72 -10.64
N LEU A 211 -5.58 -14.01 -10.94
CA LEU A 211 -6.68 -14.97 -10.86
C LEU A 211 -7.22 -15.11 -9.44
N SER A 212 -6.34 -15.14 -8.44
CA SER A 212 -6.73 -15.18 -7.03
C SER A 212 -7.49 -13.92 -6.61
N ALA A 213 -7.01 -12.74 -7.01
CA ALA A 213 -7.69 -11.47 -6.75
C ALA A 213 -9.08 -11.44 -7.44
N LEU A 214 -9.17 -11.86 -8.70
CA LEU A 214 -10.44 -11.96 -9.42
C LEU A 214 -11.39 -12.94 -8.76
N ALA A 215 -10.94 -14.14 -8.39
CA ALA A 215 -11.78 -15.14 -7.71
C ALA A 215 -12.33 -14.60 -6.37
N ARG A 216 -11.51 -13.84 -5.62
CA ARG A 216 -11.93 -13.16 -4.39
C ARG A 216 -13.00 -12.11 -4.68
N ASP A 217 -12.80 -11.27 -5.70
CA ASP A 217 -13.75 -10.23 -6.05
C ASP A 217 -15.10 -10.83 -6.50
N LEU A 218 -15.08 -11.91 -7.30
CA LEU A 218 -16.28 -12.66 -7.68
C LEU A 218 -17.01 -13.25 -6.46
N LEU A 219 -16.25 -13.77 -5.49
CA LEU A 219 -16.81 -14.31 -4.25
C LEU A 219 -17.47 -13.22 -3.42
N ILE A 220 -16.81 -12.08 -3.22
CA ILE A 220 -17.35 -10.91 -2.51
C ILE A 220 -18.61 -10.41 -3.21
N ARG A 221 -18.56 -10.25 -4.53
CA ARG A 221 -19.69 -9.81 -5.32
C ARG A 221 -20.91 -10.71 -5.18
N ARG A 222 -20.69 -12.01 -5.11
CA ARG A 222 -21.77 -13.01 -4.99
C ARG A 222 -22.35 -13.10 -3.58
N THR A 223 -21.51 -12.91 -2.56
CA THR A 223 -21.93 -13.01 -1.15
C THR A 223 -22.45 -11.70 -0.58
N ALA A 224 -21.97 -10.56 -1.06
CA ALA A 224 -22.32 -9.22 -0.60
C ALA A 224 -22.59 -8.24 -1.75
N PRO A 225 -23.63 -8.46 -2.58
CA PRO A 225 -23.87 -7.70 -3.81
C PRO A 225 -24.13 -6.21 -3.61
N GLN A 226 -24.60 -5.79 -2.43
CA GLN A 226 -24.92 -4.38 -2.13
C GLN A 226 -23.91 -3.69 -1.20
N GLY A 227 -23.07 -4.42 -0.49
CA GLY A 227 -22.14 -3.86 0.51
C GLY A 227 -20.67 -4.13 0.25
N GLY A 228 -20.36 -4.99 -0.71
CA GLY A 228 -19.00 -5.46 -0.97
C GLY A 228 -18.15 -4.59 -1.90
N ALA A 229 -18.73 -3.56 -2.52
CA ALA A 229 -18.04 -2.75 -3.55
C ALA A 229 -16.72 -2.12 -3.06
N ALA A 230 -16.67 -1.67 -1.81
CA ALA A 230 -15.47 -1.11 -1.19
C ALA A 230 -14.35 -2.14 -0.91
N LEU A 231 -14.68 -3.44 -1.01
CA LEU A 231 -13.74 -4.53 -0.75
C LEU A 231 -13.15 -5.12 -2.05
N LEU A 232 -13.63 -4.67 -3.22
CA LEU A 232 -13.14 -5.12 -4.52
C LEU A 232 -11.77 -4.50 -4.82
N THR A 233 -10.92 -5.27 -5.50
CA THR A 233 -9.57 -4.81 -5.89
C THR A 233 -9.58 -3.69 -6.93
N GLY A 234 -10.69 -3.52 -7.66
CA GLY A 234 -10.86 -2.48 -8.67
C GLY A 234 -10.22 -2.78 -10.03
N GLY A 235 -9.61 -3.93 -10.19
CA GLY A 235 -8.94 -4.32 -11.44
C GLY A 235 -9.88 -4.71 -12.59
N TYR A 236 -11.20 -4.76 -12.36
CA TYR A 236 -12.19 -5.20 -13.36
C TYR A 236 -13.44 -4.31 -13.29
N ASP A 237 -14.03 -4.04 -14.46
CA ASP A 237 -15.28 -3.31 -14.54
C ASP A 237 -16.47 -4.11 -13.98
N GLU A 238 -17.50 -3.38 -13.56
CA GLU A 238 -18.71 -3.96 -12.94
C GLU A 238 -19.42 -4.96 -13.84
N THR A 239 -19.41 -4.74 -15.16
CA THR A 239 -20.08 -5.59 -16.15
C THR A 239 -19.40 -6.95 -16.24
N THR A 240 -18.07 -6.95 -16.31
CA THR A 240 -17.22 -8.15 -16.30
C THR A 240 -17.38 -8.94 -15.00
N LEU A 241 -17.30 -8.28 -13.85
CA LEU A 241 -17.49 -8.92 -12.55
C LEU A 241 -18.89 -9.55 -12.42
N ARG A 242 -19.92 -8.86 -12.88
CA ARG A 242 -21.29 -9.36 -12.85
C ARG A 242 -21.47 -10.60 -13.76
N LYS A 243 -20.94 -10.55 -14.97
CA LYS A 243 -20.98 -11.68 -15.92
C LYS A 243 -20.29 -12.90 -15.34
N LEU A 244 -19.05 -12.74 -14.86
CA LEU A 244 -18.25 -13.82 -14.31
C LEU A 244 -18.83 -14.35 -13.00
N SER A 245 -19.32 -13.51 -12.10
CA SER A 245 -19.91 -13.96 -10.83
C SER A 245 -21.13 -14.86 -11.02
N ASN A 246 -21.88 -14.66 -12.09
CA ASN A 246 -23.03 -15.50 -12.43
C ASN A 246 -22.64 -16.88 -12.99
N ALA A 247 -21.44 -17.00 -13.58
CA ALA A 247 -20.93 -18.26 -14.14
C ALA A 247 -20.41 -19.24 -13.08
N PHE A 248 -20.14 -18.79 -11.84
CA PHE A 248 -19.58 -19.60 -10.81
C PHE A 248 -20.50 -19.77 -9.59
N GLN A 249 -20.48 -20.95 -8.99
CA GLN A 249 -21.07 -21.17 -7.67
C GLN A 249 -20.13 -20.68 -6.57
N THR A 250 -20.67 -20.18 -5.45
CA THR A 250 -19.90 -19.67 -4.29
C THR A 250 -18.88 -20.69 -3.78
N GLN A 251 -19.29 -21.95 -3.66
CA GLN A 251 -18.43 -23.03 -3.21
C GLN A 251 -17.24 -23.26 -4.14
N ARG A 252 -17.47 -23.19 -5.47
CA ARG A 252 -16.42 -23.37 -6.48
C ARG A 252 -15.40 -22.24 -6.43
N LEU A 253 -15.86 -20.97 -6.23
CA LEU A 253 -14.97 -19.82 -6.05
C LEU A 253 -14.12 -19.96 -4.79
N ALA A 254 -14.69 -20.40 -3.68
CA ALA A 254 -13.94 -20.61 -2.44
C ALA A 254 -12.88 -21.71 -2.58
N GLN A 255 -13.20 -22.82 -3.25
CA GLN A 255 -12.25 -23.89 -3.55
C GLN A 255 -11.13 -23.43 -4.47
N MET A 256 -11.48 -22.70 -5.55
CA MET A 256 -10.51 -22.13 -6.49
C MET A 256 -9.55 -21.16 -5.77
N LEU A 257 -10.06 -20.32 -4.90
CA LEU A 257 -9.24 -19.38 -4.12
C LEU A 257 -8.20 -20.15 -3.25
N GLY A 258 -8.62 -21.23 -2.59
CA GLY A 258 -7.72 -22.08 -1.80
C GLY A 258 -6.65 -22.75 -2.66
N LEU A 259 -7.00 -23.26 -3.85
CA LEU A 259 -6.04 -23.86 -4.78
C LEU A 259 -5.04 -22.84 -5.31
N LEU A 260 -5.51 -21.66 -5.72
CA LEU A 260 -4.63 -20.59 -6.23
C LEU A 260 -3.66 -20.09 -5.15
N GLN A 261 -4.13 -19.91 -3.92
CA GLN A 261 -3.25 -19.51 -2.81
C GLN A 261 -2.22 -20.59 -2.47
N GLY A 262 -2.60 -21.85 -2.52
CA GLY A 262 -1.67 -22.98 -2.37
C GLY A 262 -0.61 -22.99 -3.45
N ALA A 263 -1.01 -22.86 -4.73
CA ALA A 263 -0.09 -22.79 -5.86
C ALA A 263 0.89 -21.60 -5.78
N ILE A 264 0.41 -20.42 -5.36
CA ILE A 264 1.26 -19.24 -5.16
C ILE A 264 2.32 -19.50 -4.07
N ALA A 265 1.92 -20.13 -2.96
CA ALA A 265 2.85 -20.47 -1.88
C ALA A 265 3.90 -21.51 -2.32
N ASP A 266 3.50 -22.49 -3.12
CA ASP A 266 4.41 -23.54 -3.63
C ASP A 266 5.37 -23.00 -4.69
N LEU A 267 4.89 -22.09 -5.57
CA LEU A 267 5.73 -21.40 -6.56
C LEU A 267 6.89 -20.62 -5.94
N SER A 268 6.71 -20.08 -4.74
CA SER A 268 7.78 -19.38 -4.03
C SER A 268 8.96 -20.30 -3.66
N ARG A 269 8.73 -21.61 -3.64
CA ARG A 269 9.71 -22.66 -3.30
C ARG A 269 10.19 -23.44 -4.52
N SER A 270 9.58 -23.24 -5.69
CA SER A 270 9.83 -23.99 -6.89
C SER A 270 11.06 -23.51 -7.64
N SER A 271 11.85 -24.45 -8.17
CA SER A 271 12.94 -24.21 -9.12
C SER A 271 12.46 -24.11 -10.58
N ASN A 272 11.26 -24.61 -10.89
CA ASN A 272 10.67 -24.60 -12.23
C ASN A 272 9.22 -24.09 -12.19
N ARG A 273 9.06 -22.78 -12.17
CA ARG A 273 7.78 -22.09 -12.05
C ARG A 273 6.75 -22.40 -13.14
N ARG A 274 7.21 -22.89 -14.32
CA ARG A 274 6.32 -23.22 -15.45
C ARG A 274 5.58 -24.52 -15.25
N THR A 275 6.25 -25.55 -14.71
CA THR A 275 5.66 -26.89 -14.57
C THR A 275 4.90 -27.08 -13.26
N ASP A 276 5.19 -26.23 -12.27
CA ASP A 276 4.64 -26.38 -10.92
C ASP A 276 3.42 -25.47 -10.68
N ALA A 277 3.05 -24.62 -11.65
CA ALA A 277 1.86 -23.79 -11.67
C ALA A 277 0.74 -24.41 -12.49
#